data_1c92a8c33a797cd2e0998203979887cd
#
_entry.id   1c92a8c33a797cd2e0998203979887cd
#
_cell.length_a   1.000
_cell.length_b   1.000
_cell.length_c   1.000
_cell.angle_alpha   90.00
_cell.angle_beta   90.00
_cell.angle_gamma   90.00
#
_symmetry.space_group_name_H-M   'P 1'
#
loop_
_entity.id
_entity.type
_entity.pdbx_description
1 polymer ?
#
loop_
_entity_poly.entity_id
_entity_poly.type
_entity_poly.pdbx_seq_one_letter_code
_entity_poly.pdbx_strand_id
1 'polypeptide(L)'
;MEVIYMKIPFDVNLSGKTAIVTGGSGTLCSAMAYGLAVSGASVALIGRNRDKMSQVISSLTQQAADEQNKSTVIRGYTCNVTDKSSLISTYETIRAELGSCDILINGAGGNQPGAITVAEMLAKEPGTDDYSFWDLDEDKIREVMDLNFMGTLLPIQVFTRDMVAKRSGSIINIASVSSILPLTKVVTYSNAKCAILNLTQWLATHFGQSGIRCNAIAPGFYAAEQNHDLLFNSDGTPTPRARKIIAGTPMGRFGNPEELI
;
A
#
# COMPACT_ATOMS: atom_id res chain seq x y z
N MET A 1 21.47 0.62 16.35
CA MET A 1 20.08 1.05 16.10
C MET A 1 19.24 0.35 17.15
N GLU A 2 18.72 1.09 18.12
CA GLU A 2 17.81 0.52 19.12
C GLU A 2 16.55 0.05 18.40
N VAL A 3 16.19 -1.22 18.61
CA VAL A 3 14.91 -1.76 18.18
C VAL A 3 13.84 -1.13 19.05
N ILE A 4 13.13 -0.15 18.53
CA ILE A 4 11.97 0.44 19.22
C ILE A 4 10.84 -0.57 19.13
N TYR A 5 10.58 -1.28 20.22
CA TYR A 5 9.41 -2.16 20.34
C TYR A 5 8.15 -1.27 20.38
N MET A 6 7.32 -1.41 19.33
CA MET A 6 6.06 -0.70 19.26
C MET A 6 5.02 -1.39 20.11
N LYS A 7 4.54 -0.67 21.13
CA LYS A 7 3.41 -1.12 21.94
C LYS A 7 2.11 -0.69 21.25
N ILE A 8 1.30 -1.67 20.82
CA ILE A 8 -0.04 -1.36 20.33
C ILE A 8 -0.85 -0.77 21.48
N PRO A 9 -1.40 0.46 21.34
CA PRO A 9 -2.04 1.16 22.46
C PRO A 9 -3.40 0.58 22.89
N PHE A 10 -3.91 -0.39 22.14
CA PHE A 10 -5.20 -1.03 22.43
C PHE A 10 -5.04 -2.55 22.45
N ASP A 11 -5.81 -3.22 23.28
CA ASP A 11 -5.89 -4.69 23.27
C ASP A 11 -6.80 -5.15 22.12
N VAL A 12 -6.21 -5.23 20.94
CA VAL A 12 -6.87 -5.70 19.72
C VAL A 12 -6.62 -7.20 19.56
N ASN A 13 -7.66 -8.01 19.57
CA ASN A 13 -7.58 -9.43 19.33
C ASN A 13 -8.18 -9.80 17.96
N LEU A 14 -7.31 -10.19 17.02
CA LEU A 14 -7.69 -10.67 15.69
C LEU A 14 -7.50 -12.19 15.52
N SER A 15 -7.44 -12.94 16.63
CA SER A 15 -7.31 -14.41 16.59
C SER A 15 -8.44 -15.03 15.76
N GLY A 16 -8.08 -15.96 14.88
CA GLY A 16 -9.03 -16.61 13.96
C GLY A 16 -9.44 -15.73 12.75
N LYS A 17 -8.86 -14.55 12.59
CA LYS A 17 -9.05 -13.70 11.39
C LYS A 17 -7.96 -13.93 10.38
N THR A 18 -8.32 -13.90 9.11
CA THR A 18 -7.38 -13.93 7.98
C THR A 18 -7.31 -12.55 7.33
N ALA A 19 -6.11 -11.99 7.29
CA ALA A 19 -5.81 -10.74 6.63
C ALA A 19 -5.02 -10.97 5.34
N ILE A 20 -5.45 -10.33 4.25
CA ILE A 20 -4.72 -10.32 2.97
C ILE A 20 -4.17 -8.92 2.74
N VAL A 21 -2.87 -8.81 2.46
CA VAL A 21 -2.19 -7.54 2.22
C VAL A 21 -1.51 -7.57 0.86
N THR A 22 -2.04 -6.83 -0.11
CA THR A 22 -1.39 -6.69 -1.42
C THR A 22 -0.27 -5.64 -1.35
N GLY A 23 0.80 -5.84 -2.12
CA GLY A 23 2.01 -5.04 -1.97
C GLY A 23 2.74 -5.29 -0.65
N GLY A 24 2.51 -6.45 -0.02
CA GLY A 24 2.92 -6.78 1.35
C GLY A 24 4.43 -6.76 1.61
N SER A 25 5.27 -6.80 0.57
CA SER A 25 6.72 -6.62 0.68
C SER A 25 7.17 -5.15 0.61
N GLY A 26 6.25 -4.20 0.45
CA GLY A 26 6.53 -2.77 0.49
C GLY A 26 6.57 -2.24 1.93
N THR A 27 7.37 -1.18 2.16
CA THR A 27 7.65 -0.62 3.50
C THR A 27 6.39 -0.32 4.33
N LEU A 28 5.37 0.31 3.74
CA LEU A 28 4.15 0.67 4.48
C LEU A 28 3.26 -0.55 4.72
N CYS A 29 3.14 -1.41 3.72
CA CYS A 29 2.28 -2.59 3.82
C CYS A 29 2.87 -3.66 4.74
N SER A 30 4.20 -3.79 4.84
CA SER A 30 4.83 -4.70 5.79
C SER A 30 4.61 -4.26 7.24
N ALA A 31 4.65 -2.95 7.53
CA ALA A 31 4.33 -2.43 8.86
C ALA A 31 2.87 -2.71 9.25
N MET A 32 1.91 -2.46 8.34
CA MET A 32 0.50 -2.79 8.59
C MET A 32 0.28 -4.30 8.76
N ALA A 33 0.97 -5.12 7.96
CA ALA A 33 0.93 -6.58 8.08
C ALA A 33 1.47 -7.06 9.44
N TYR A 34 2.54 -6.44 9.91
CA TYR A 34 3.07 -6.69 11.25
C TYR A 34 2.02 -6.42 12.34
N GLY A 35 1.41 -5.24 12.33
CA GLY A 35 0.37 -4.89 13.30
C GLY A 35 -0.80 -5.88 13.33
N LEU A 36 -1.24 -6.36 12.15
CA LEU A 36 -2.28 -7.40 12.06
C LEU A 36 -1.80 -8.73 12.64
N ALA A 37 -0.57 -9.12 12.35
CA ALA A 37 0.02 -10.38 12.79
C ALA A 37 0.21 -10.43 14.32
N VAL A 38 0.77 -9.39 14.93
CA VAL A 38 0.94 -9.32 16.39
C VAL A 38 -0.39 -9.17 17.13
N SER A 39 -1.43 -8.67 16.45
CA SER A 39 -2.81 -8.68 16.95
C SER A 39 -3.48 -10.06 16.85
N GLY A 40 -2.81 -11.08 16.30
CA GLY A 40 -3.26 -12.46 16.24
C GLY A 40 -3.89 -12.92 14.92
N ALA A 41 -3.91 -12.09 13.88
CA ALA A 41 -4.40 -12.50 12.57
C ALA A 41 -3.42 -13.44 11.86
N SER A 42 -3.94 -14.38 11.06
CA SER A 42 -3.16 -15.04 10.00
C SER A 42 -3.02 -14.09 8.82
N VAL A 43 -1.79 -13.81 8.37
CA VAL A 43 -1.52 -12.79 7.35
C VAL A 43 -0.99 -13.41 6.07
N ALA A 44 -1.68 -13.14 4.96
CA ALA A 44 -1.24 -13.45 3.61
C ALA A 44 -0.66 -12.20 2.94
N LEU A 45 0.65 -12.20 2.65
CA LEU A 45 1.31 -11.16 1.87
C LEU A 45 1.25 -11.51 0.39
N ILE A 46 0.79 -10.58 -0.43
CA ILE A 46 0.75 -10.72 -1.88
C ILE A 46 1.73 -9.74 -2.53
N GLY A 47 2.57 -10.25 -3.43
CA GLY A 47 3.53 -9.45 -4.16
C GLY A 47 4.13 -10.20 -5.35
N ARG A 48 4.88 -9.50 -6.22
CA ARG A 48 5.51 -10.09 -7.41
C ARG A 48 6.92 -10.62 -7.14
N ASN A 49 7.64 -10.00 -6.22
CA ASN A 49 9.03 -10.35 -5.92
C ASN A 49 9.07 -11.33 -4.74
N ARG A 50 9.36 -12.60 -5.07
CA ARG A 50 9.42 -13.71 -4.10
C ARG A 50 10.52 -13.53 -3.07
N ASP A 51 11.71 -13.11 -3.51
CA ASP A 51 12.89 -13.02 -2.64
C ASP A 51 12.71 -11.89 -1.62
N LYS A 52 12.30 -10.70 -2.08
CA LYS A 52 11.97 -9.58 -1.18
C LYS A 52 10.87 -9.96 -0.19
N MET A 53 9.85 -10.68 -0.65
CA MET A 53 8.75 -11.13 0.21
C MET A 53 9.24 -12.12 1.28
N SER A 54 10.12 -13.05 0.92
CA SER A 54 10.71 -14.01 1.87
C SER A 54 11.55 -13.30 2.95
N GLN A 55 12.33 -12.28 2.57
CA GLN A 55 13.09 -11.46 3.51
C GLN A 55 12.17 -10.71 4.48
N VAL A 56 11.10 -10.09 3.97
CA VAL A 56 10.12 -9.40 4.79
C VAL A 56 9.43 -10.35 5.77
N ILE A 57 8.98 -11.52 5.30
CA ILE A 57 8.35 -12.52 6.18
C ILE A 57 9.29 -12.95 7.30
N SER A 58 10.56 -13.25 6.99
CA SER A 58 11.55 -13.64 8.00
C SER A 58 11.73 -12.54 9.05
N SER A 59 11.86 -11.28 8.61
CA SER A 59 11.99 -10.13 9.50
C SER A 59 10.75 -9.95 10.39
N LEU A 60 9.55 -9.98 9.81
CA LEU A 60 8.30 -9.78 10.56
C LEU A 60 8.05 -10.92 11.55
N THR A 61 8.37 -12.16 11.17
CA THR A 61 8.21 -13.32 12.04
C THR A 61 9.16 -13.25 13.25
N GLN A 62 10.41 -12.84 13.01
CA GLN A 62 11.37 -12.63 14.10
C GLN A 62 10.91 -11.55 15.06
N GLN A 63 10.50 -10.38 14.55
CA GLN A 63 9.99 -9.28 15.37
C GLN A 63 8.76 -9.69 16.19
N ALA A 64 7.83 -10.45 15.60
CA ALA A 64 6.64 -10.90 16.29
C ALA A 64 6.95 -11.93 17.39
N ALA A 65 7.96 -12.80 17.20
CA ALA A 65 8.42 -13.75 18.19
C ALA A 65 9.00 -13.05 19.43
N ASP A 66 9.71 -11.95 19.23
CA ASP A 66 10.33 -11.19 20.31
C ASP A 66 9.29 -10.45 21.17
N GLU A 67 8.10 -10.15 20.64
CA GLU A 67 7.10 -9.36 21.37
C GLU A 67 6.17 -10.13 22.29
N GLN A 68 5.81 -11.35 22.05
CA GLN A 68 5.03 -12.17 22.99
C GLN A 68 4.65 -13.54 22.40
N ASN A 69 5.18 -14.64 22.67
CA ASN A 69 4.71 -16.05 22.58
C ASN A 69 3.40 -16.35 21.79
N LYS A 70 2.94 -15.46 20.91
CA LYS A 70 1.78 -15.67 20.05
C LYS A 70 2.24 -16.41 18.80
N SER A 71 1.57 -17.49 18.46
CA SER A 71 1.75 -18.21 17.21
C SER A 71 1.34 -17.31 16.06
N THR A 72 2.28 -16.55 15.52
CA THR A 72 2.07 -15.63 14.41
C THR A 72 2.20 -16.38 13.10
N VAL A 73 1.20 -16.29 12.23
CA VAL A 73 1.21 -16.93 10.92
C VAL A 73 1.29 -15.85 9.84
N ILE A 74 2.44 -15.76 9.18
CA ILE A 74 2.65 -14.88 8.01
C ILE A 74 3.10 -15.75 6.85
N ARG A 75 2.39 -15.69 5.72
CA ARG A 75 2.72 -16.42 4.50
C ARG A 75 2.78 -15.49 3.28
N GLY A 76 3.63 -15.81 2.34
CA GLY A 76 3.81 -15.04 1.11
C GLY A 76 3.31 -15.78 -0.12
N TYR A 77 2.61 -15.05 -0.99
CA TYR A 77 2.05 -15.57 -2.23
C TYR A 77 2.48 -14.69 -3.40
N THR A 78 3.15 -15.30 -4.39
CA THR A 78 3.56 -14.59 -5.60
C THR A 78 2.37 -14.46 -6.53
N CYS A 79 1.90 -13.23 -6.76
CA CYS A 79 0.75 -12.95 -7.60
C CYS A 79 0.84 -11.55 -8.21
N ASN A 80 0.35 -11.42 -9.45
CA ASN A 80 0.14 -10.12 -10.09
C ASN A 80 -1.29 -9.64 -9.79
N VAL A 81 -1.44 -8.53 -9.08
CA VAL A 81 -2.74 -7.96 -8.70
C VAL A 81 -3.57 -7.44 -9.90
N THR A 82 -2.95 -7.27 -11.07
CA THR A 82 -3.65 -6.89 -12.31
C THR A 82 -4.10 -8.09 -13.14
N ASP A 83 -3.78 -9.31 -12.70
CA ASP A 83 -4.23 -10.55 -13.35
C ASP A 83 -5.29 -11.24 -12.48
N LYS A 84 -6.55 -11.17 -12.94
CA LYS A 84 -7.68 -11.73 -12.21
C LYS A 84 -7.61 -13.24 -12.06
N SER A 85 -7.07 -13.95 -13.03
CA SER A 85 -6.94 -15.41 -12.98
C SER A 85 -5.90 -15.83 -11.95
N SER A 86 -4.76 -15.12 -11.90
CA SER A 86 -3.74 -15.28 -10.88
C SER A 86 -4.29 -14.99 -9.47
N LEU A 87 -5.11 -13.95 -9.32
CA LEU A 87 -5.75 -13.64 -8.05
C LEU A 87 -6.70 -14.74 -7.57
N ILE A 88 -7.51 -15.31 -8.48
CA ILE A 88 -8.44 -16.39 -8.14
C ILE A 88 -7.69 -17.62 -7.64
N SER A 89 -6.69 -18.11 -8.39
CA SER A 89 -5.90 -19.29 -7.99
C SER A 89 -5.13 -19.06 -6.70
N THR A 90 -4.59 -17.85 -6.53
CA THR A 90 -3.92 -17.46 -5.26
C THR A 90 -4.90 -17.47 -4.10
N TYR A 91 -6.12 -16.97 -4.29
CA TYR A 91 -7.13 -16.96 -3.23
C TYR A 91 -7.59 -18.36 -2.82
N GLU A 92 -7.73 -19.26 -3.76
CA GLU A 92 -8.03 -20.67 -3.45
C GLU A 92 -6.96 -21.29 -2.55
N THR A 93 -5.69 -21.00 -2.82
CA THR A 93 -4.57 -21.43 -1.99
C THR A 93 -4.61 -20.80 -0.59
N ILE A 94 -4.77 -19.47 -0.51
CA ILE A 94 -4.88 -18.75 0.76
C ILE A 94 -6.04 -19.29 1.59
N ARG A 95 -7.19 -19.50 0.95
CA ARG A 95 -8.40 -19.98 1.60
C ARG A 95 -8.23 -21.40 2.19
N ALA A 96 -7.51 -22.26 1.49
CA ALA A 96 -7.19 -23.61 1.96
C ALA A 96 -6.19 -23.60 3.14
N GLU A 97 -5.23 -22.68 3.13
CA GLU A 97 -4.14 -22.65 4.11
C GLU A 97 -4.42 -21.78 5.34
N LEU A 98 -5.11 -20.66 5.18
CA LEU A 98 -5.29 -19.64 6.22
C LEU A 98 -6.77 -19.34 6.51
N GLY A 99 -7.68 -19.79 5.65
CA GLY A 99 -9.09 -19.46 5.75
C GLY A 99 -9.52 -18.31 4.84
N SER A 100 -10.82 -18.02 4.86
CA SER A 100 -11.41 -16.97 4.02
C SER A 100 -11.08 -15.58 4.54
N CYS A 101 -10.92 -14.63 3.63
CA CYS A 101 -10.53 -13.25 3.93
C CYS A 101 -11.54 -12.55 4.87
N ASP A 102 -11.04 -11.98 5.97
CA ASP A 102 -11.79 -11.12 6.90
C ASP A 102 -11.33 -9.67 6.79
N ILE A 103 -10.06 -9.44 6.47
CA ILE A 103 -9.45 -8.11 6.35
C ILE A 103 -8.67 -8.08 5.04
N LEU A 104 -8.92 -7.05 4.21
CA LEU A 104 -8.19 -6.83 2.96
C LEU A 104 -7.52 -5.46 3.01
N ILE A 105 -6.19 -5.42 2.89
CA ILE A 105 -5.43 -4.19 2.68
C ILE A 105 -4.92 -4.17 1.23
N ASN A 106 -5.40 -3.21 0.46
CA ASN A 106 -4.98 -2.99 -0.92
C ASN A 106 -3.88 -1.93 -0.96
N GLY A 107 -2.62 -2.37 -0.93
CA GLY A 107 -1.47 -1.49 -0.93
C GLY A 107 -0.52 -1.68 -2.12
N ALA A 108 -0.84 -2.59 -3.04
CA ALA A 108 -0.09 -2.69 -4.29
C ALA A 108 -0.24 -1.40 -5.11
N GLY A 109 0.87 -0.81 -5.52
CA GLY A 109 0.86 0.43 -6.26
C GLY A 109 2.28 0.92 -6.53
N GLY A 110 2.37 2.00 -7.27
CA GLY A 110 3.65 2.62 -7.62
C GLY A 110 3.53 3.57 -8.79
N ASN A 111 4.66 4.12 -9.20
CA ASN A 111 4.76 5.03 -10.33
C ASN A 111 5.77 4.50 -11.36
N GLN A 112 5.80 5.09 -12.55
CA GLN A 112 6.74 4.76 -13.63
C GLN A 112 7.40 6.05 -14.14
N PRO A 113 8.70 6.03 -14.47
CA PRO A 113 9.40 7.22 -14.96
C PRO A 113 8.71 7.90 -16.14
N GLY A 114 8.25 7.15 -17.12
CA GLY A 114 7.54 7.68 -18.29
C GLY A 114 6.15 8.28 -18.02
N ALA A 115 5.62 8.16 -16.81
CA ALA A 115 4.36 8.77 -16.38
C ALA A 115 4.57 9.95 -15.41
N ILE A 116 5.80 10.51 -15.36
CA ILE A 116 6.21 11.56 -14.43
C ILE A 116 6.86 12.68 -15.24
N THR A 117 6.47 13.95 -15.03
CA THR A 117 7.15 15.09 -15.63
C THR A 117 8.47 15.41 -14.91
N VAL A 118 9.45 15.95 -15.61
CA VAL A 118 10.70 16.43 -14.99
C VAL A 118 10.47 17.75 -14.28
N ALA A 119 9.82 18.70 -14.93
CA ALA A 119 9.50 19.99 -14.34
C ALA A 119 8.31 19.91 -13.37
N GLU A 120 8.34 20.71 -12.31
CA GLU A 120 7.21 20.87 -11.39
C GLU A 120 6.12 21.76 -11.97
N MET A 121 6.51 22.78 -12.73
CA MET A 121 5.64 23.70 -13.45
C MET A 121 6.21 23.91 -14.84
N LEU A 122 5.33 24.09 -15.80
CA LEU A 122 5.74 24.41 -17.17
C LEU A 122 6.48 25.75 -17.19
N ALA A 123 7.57 25.80 -17.95
CA ALA A 123 8.24 27.06 -18.27
C ALA A 123 7.30 27.99 -19.07
N LYS A 124 7.58 29.29 -19.02
CA LYS A 124 6.80 30.30 -19.80
C LYS A 124 6.96 30.11 -21.31
N GLU A 125 8.08 29.53 -21.73
CA GLU A 125 8.39 29.28 -23.15
C GLU A 125 8.29 27.78 -23.43
N PRO A 126 7.39 27.35 -24.35
CA PRO A 126 7.27 25.95 -24.74
C PRO A 126 8.59 25.42 -25.33
N GLY A 127 8.95 24.19 -24.98
CA GLY A 127 10.15 23.53 -25.56
C GLY A 127 11.44 23.73 -24.77
N THR A 128 11.40 24.39 -23.61
CA THR A 128 12.57 24.56 -22.73
C THR A 128 12.61 23.52 -21.61
N ASP A 129 11.52 22.78 -21.40
CA ASP A 129 11.43 21.73 -20.37
C ASP A 129 11.75 20.37 -20.98
N ASP A 130 12.74 19.67 -20.43
CA ASP A 130 13.01 18.28 -20.71
C ASP A 130 11.89 17.42 -20.14
N TYR A 131 11.24 16.63 -21.00
CA TYR A 131 10.17 15.70 -20.62
C TYR A 131 9.00 16.37 -19.87
N SER A 132 8.22 17.10 -20.64
CA SER A 132 7.07 17.89 -20.19
C SER A 132 5.79 17.04 -20.09
N PHE A 133 4.66 17.69 -19.83
CA PHE A 133 3.35 17.04 -19.79
C PHE A 133 2.97 16.39 -21.15
N TRP A 134 3.39 16.96 -22.27
CA TRP A 134 3.07 16.44 -23.61
C TRP A 134 3.93 15.25 -24.03
N ASP A 135 5.03 14.99 -23.31
CA ASP A 135 5.95 13.89 -23.58
C ASP A 135 5.65 12.63 -22.77
N LEU A 136 4.61 12.67 -21.92
CA LEU A 136 4.21 11.53 -21.09
C LEU A 136 3.84 10.33 -21.96
N ASP A 137 4.45 9.20 -21.66
CA ASP A 137 4.29 7.93 -22.39
C ASP A 137 2.93 7.29 -22.07
N GLU A 138 2.12 7.06 -23.12
CA GLU A 138 0.77 6.51 -23.00
C GLU A 138 0.75 5.10 -22.38
N ASP A 139 1.72 4.26 -22.71
CA ASP A 139 1.79 2.91 -22.14
C ASP A 139 2.18 2.95 -20.68
N LYS A 140 3.08 3.88 -20.29
CA LYS A 140 3.43 4.09 -18.88
C LYS A 140 2.29 4.69 -18.07
N ILE A 141 1.48 5.54 -18.68
CA ILE A 141 0.22 6.02 -18.08
C ILE A 141 -0.71 4.83 -17.82
N ARG A 142 -0.93 3.96 -18.80
CA ARG A 142 -1.76 2.76 -18.63
C ARG A 142 -1.22 1.84 -17.54
N GLU A 143 0.08 1.54 -17.55
CA GLU A 143 0.72 0.70 -16.53
C GLU A 143 0.49 1.25 -15.10
N VAL A 144 0.61 2.57 -14.91
CA VAL A 144 0.38 3.21 -13.60
C VAL A 144 -1.08 3.16 -13.20
N MET A 145 -2.01 3.42 -14.13
CA MET A 145 -3.45 3.30 -13.88
C MET A 145 -3.83 1.87 -13.54
N ASP A 146 -3.37 0.90 -14.32
CA ASP A 146 -3.66 -0.52 -14.11
C ASP A 146 -3.10 -1.01 -12.77
N LEU A 147 -1.84 -0.72 -12.47
CA LEU A 147 -1.25 -1.15 -11.21
C LEU A 147 -2.00 -0.57 -9.99
N ASN A 148 -2.28 0.73 -9.99
CA ASN A 148 -2.87 1.38 -8.83
C ASN A 148 -4.39 1.16 -8.74
N PHE A 149 -5.13 1.38 -9.83
CA PHE A 149 -6.60 1.28 -9.80
C PHE A 149 -7.09 -0.16 -10.00
N MET A 150 -6.71 -0.82 -11.11
CA MET A 150 -7.13 -2.21 -11.34
C MET A 150 -6.52 -3.16 -10.31
N GLY A 151 -5.25 -2.92 -9.90
CA GLY A 151 -4.59 -3.66 -8.83
C GLY A 151 -5.20 -3.46 -7.43
N THR A 152 -6.15 -2.53 -7.27
CA THR A 152 -7.01 -2.39 -6.09
C THR A 152 -8.39 -3.02 -6.33
N LEU A 153 -9.00 -2.74 -7.48
CA LEU A 153 -10.35 -3.19 -7.82
C LEU A 153 -10.46 -4.72 -7.93
N LEU A 154 -9.50 -5.36 -8.65
CA LEU A 154 -9.57 -6.80 -8.90
C LEU A 154 -9.40 -7.63 -7.61
N PRO A 155 -8.46 -7.35 -6.69
CA PRO A 155 -8.41 -8.00 -5.39
C PRO A 155 -9.72 -7.87 -4.59
N ILE A 156 -10.36 -6.70 -4.61
CA ILE A 156 -11.66 -6.52 -3.96
C ILE A 156 -12.69 -7.46 -4.58
N GLN A 157 -12.78 -7.54 -5.91
CA GLN A 157 -13.73 -8.44 -6.58
C GLN A 157 -13.51 -9.92 -6.24
N VAL A 158 -12.26 -10.33 -6.01
CA VAL A 158 -11.92 -11.74 -5.76
C VAL A 158 -12.04 -12.09 -4.28
N PHE A 159 -11.46 -11.29 -3.39
CA PHE A 159 -11.29 -11.66 -1.98
C PHE A 159 -12.49 -11.34 -1.08
N THR A 160 -13.42 -10.47 -1.53
CA THR A 160 -14.51 -10.00 -0.66
C THR A 160 -15.79 -10.82 -0.75
N ARG A 161 -15.89 -11.80 -1.65
CA ARG A 161 -17.09 -12.64 -1.79
C ARG A 161 -17.45 -13.36 -0.50
N ASP A 162 -16.47 -13.90 0.20
CA ASP A 162 -16.68 -14.57 1.47
C ASP A 162 -17.05 -13.59 2.59
N MET A 163 -16.57 -12.35 2.54
CA MET A 163 -17.01 -11.29 3.47
C MET A 163 -18.52 -11.02 3.34
N VAL A 164 -19.03 -10.96 2.10
CA VAL A 164 -20.47 -10.79 1.86
C VAL A 164 -21.27 -11.96 2.42
N ALA A 165 -20.83 -13.19 2.18
CA ALA A 165 -21.49 -14.39 2.70
C ALA A 165 -21.50 -14.43 4.23
N LYS A 166 -20.42 -14.01 4.88
CA LYS A 166 -20.30 -13.91 6.34
C LYS A 166 -21.01 -12.69 6.93
N ARG A 167 -21.42 -11.71 6.10
CA ARG A 167 -21.91 -10.39 6.50
C ARG A 167 -20.93 -9.65 7.44
N SER A 168 -19.65 -9.82 7.23
CA SER A 168 -18.57 -9.26 8.05
C SER A 168 -17.29 -9.15 7.24
N GLY A 169 -16.66 -7.98 7.28
CA GLY A 169 -15.36 -7.75 6.62
C GLY A 169 -14.87 -6.31 6.78
N SER A 170 -13.58 -6.14 6.58
CA SER A 170 -12.94 -4.82 6.58
C SER A 170 -12.02 -4.67 5.38
N ILE A 171 -12.24 -3.64 4.57
CA ILE A 171 -11.41 -3.30 3.42
C ILE A 171 -10.72 -1.98 3.72
N ILE A 172 -9.41 -1.94 3.53
CA ILE A 172 -8.60 -0.72 3.64
C ILE A 172 -7.84 -0.54 2.33
N ASN A 173 -8.12 0.55 1.63
CA ASN A 173 -7.43 0.89 0.39
C ASN A 173 -6.35 1.94 0.67
N ILE A 174 -5.14 1.71 0.15
CA ILE A 174 -4.06 2.68 0.30
C ILE A 174 -4.14 3.69 -0.85
N ALA A 175 -4.70 4.84 -0.53
CA ALA A 175 -4.73 6.02 -1.38
C ALA A 175 -3.39 6.79 -1.28
N SER A 176 -3.41 8.10 -1.27
CA SER A 176 -2.25 8.98 -1.08
C SER A 176 -2.73 10.40 -0.74
N VAL A 177 -1.91 11.18 -0.10
CA VAL A 177 -2.14 12.62 0.04
C VAL A 177 -2.35 13.28 -1.35
N SER A 178 -1.73 12.74 -2.40
CA SER A 178 -1.92 13.19 -3.79
C SER A 178 -3.33 12.92 -4.35
N SER A 179 -4.14 12.14 -3.67
CA SER A 179 -5.55 11.97 -3.99
C SER A 179 -6.41 13.20 -3.63
N ILE A 180 -5.88 14.05 -2.76
CA ILE A 180 -6.60 15.20 -2.17
C ILE A 180 -5.92 16.51 -2.57
N LEU A 181 -4.57 16.51 -2.55
CA LEU A 181 -3.75 17.67 -2.89
C LEU A 181 -3.09 17.49 -4.26
N PRO A 182 -3.06 18.51 -5.12
CA PRO A 182 -2.41 18.43 -6.42
C PRO A 182 -0.89 18.46 -6.23
N LEU A 183 -0.28 17.28 -6.17
CA LEU A 183 1.18 17.19 -6.18
C LEU A 183 1.73 17.34 -7.59
N THR A 184 2.79 18.11 -7.72
CA THR A 184 3.51 18.29 -8.98
C THR A 184 4.16 17.01 -9.48
N LYS A 185 4.44 16.90 -10.77
CA LYS A 185 5.13 15.80 -11.47
C LYS A 185 4.32 14.50 -11.63
N VAL A 186 3.52 14.11 -10.67
CA VAL A 186 2.97 12.74 -10.55
C VAL A 186 1.49 12.67 -10.96
N VAL A 187 1.12 13.30 -12.08
CA VAL A 187 -0.29 13.44 -12.53
C VAL A 187 -1.01 12.10 -12.60
N THR A 188 -0.44 11.11 -13.27
CA THR A 188 -1.08 9.81 -13.48
C THR A 188 -1.29 9.06 -12.16
N TYR A 189 -0.26 9.03 -11.32
CA TYR A 189 -0.36 8.42 -10.00
C TYR A 189 -1.42 9.12 -9.13
N SER A 190 -1.44 10.45 -9.11
CA SER A 190 -2.42 11.23 -8.36
C SER A 190 -3.85 10.93 -8.80
N ASN A 191 -4.09 10.86 -10.12
CA ASN A 191 -5.40 10.52 -10.67
C ASN A 191 -5.83 9.09 -10.31
N ALA A 192 -4.92 8.12 -10.40
CA ALA A 192 -5.21 6.75 -10.01
C ALA A 192 -5.55 6.66 -8.51
N LYS A 193 -4.81 7.37 -7.65
CA LYS A 193 -5.06 7.41 -6.20
C LYS A 193 -6.34 8.18 -5.85
N CYS A 194 -6.72 9.20 -6.60
CA CYS A 194 -8.02 9.86 -6.49
C CYS A 194 -9.17 8.91 -6.85
N ALA A 195 -9.02 8.12 -7.92
CA ALA A 195 -9.99 7.09 -8.29
C ALA A 195 -10.18 6.03 -7.18
N ILE A 196 -9.11 5.67 -6.44
CA ILE A 196 -9.21 4.78 -5.27
C ILE A 196 -10.07 5.38 -4.15
N LEU A 197 -9.95 6.70 -3.87
CA LEU A 197 -10.80 7.34 -2.88
C LEU A 197 -12.28 7.28 -3.28
N ASN A 198 -12.59 7.60 -4.53
CA ASN A 198 -13.96 7.52 -5.04
C ASN A 198 -14.49 6.07 -5.00
N LEU A 199 -13.68 5.09 -5.44
CA LEU A 199 -14.02 3.67 -5.34
C LEU A 199 -14.31 3.26 -3.89
N THR A 200 -13.51 3.73 -2.93
CA THR A 200 -13.70 3.43 -1.51
C THR A 200 -15.05 3.94 -1.00
N GLN A 201 -15.42 5.16 -1.33
CA GLN A 201 -16.71 5.75 -0.96
C GLN A 201 -17.88 4.98 -1.60
N TRP A 202 -17.76 4.64 -2.89
CA TRP A 202 -18.76 3.85 -3.57
C TRP A 202 -18.94 2.46 -2.93
N LEU A 203 -17.83 1.77 -2.63
CA LEU A 203 -17.86 0.47 -1.98
C LEU A 203 -18.43 0.53 -0.57
N ALA A 204 -18.09 1.55 0.22
CA ALA A 204 -18.65 1.74 1.55
C ALA A 204 -20.18 1.87 1.51
N THR A 205 -20.72 2.57 0.50
CA THR A 205 -22.15 2.68 0.28
C THR A 205 -22.73 1.35 -0.23
N HIS A 206 -22.11 0.75 -1.24
CA HIS A 206 -22.61 -0.46 -1.90
C HIS A 206 -22.64 -1.67 -0.94
N PHE A 207 -21.62 -1.82 -0.11
CA PHE A 207 -21.51 -2.90 0.88
C PHE A 207 -22.15 -2.59 2.23
N GLY A 208 -22.73 -1.40 2.43
CA GLY A 208 -23.21 -0.94 3.72
C GLY A 208 -24.18 -1.90 4.40
N GLN A 209 -25.11 -2.50 3.63
CA GLN A 209 -26.06 -3.48 4.16
C GLN A 209 -25.49 -4.90 4.30
N SER A 210 -24.29 -5.15 3.75
CA SER A 210 -23.64 -6.46 3.80
C SER A 210 -22.73 -6.64 5.03
N GLY A 211 -22.67 -5.64 5.93
CA GLY A 211 -21.83 -5.69 7.12
C GLY A 211 -20.34 -5.52 6.85
N ILE A 212 -19.95 -5.06 5.65
CA ILE A 212 -18.57 -4.82 5.25
C ILE A 212 -18.27 -3.33 5.36
N ARG A 213 -17.17 -3.00 6.03
CA ARG A 213 -16.64 -1.63 6.07
C ARG A 213 -15.57 -1.46 4.99
N CYS A 214 -15.59 -0.32 4.31
CA CYS A 214 -14.57 0.05 3.35
C CYS A 214 -14.04 1.45 3.68
N ASN A 215 -12.74 1.55 3.93
CA ASN A 215 -12.06 2.80 4.26
C ASN A 215 -10.79 2.96 3.42
N ALA A 216 -10.24 4.17 3.40
CA ALA A 216 -8.95 4.44 2.81
C ALA A 216 -8.02 5.12 3.81
N ILE A 217 -6.74 4.80 3.69
CA ILE A 217 -5.65 5.58 4.29
C ILE A 217 -5.04 6.40 3.16
N ALA A 218 -4.83 7.68 3.37
CA ALA A 218 -4.17 8.59 2.43
C ALA A 218 -2.81 9.01 3.01
N PRO A 219 -1.76 8.17 2.90
CA PRO A 219 -0.46 8.49 3.47
C PRO A 219 0.12 9.76 2.89
N GLY A 220 0.80 10.54 3.72
CA GLY A 220 1.68 11.62 3.32
C GLY A 220 3.00 11.07 2.77
N PHE A 221 4.09 11.74 3.10
CA PHE A 221 5.42 11.33 2.67
C PHE A 221 6.10 10.50 3.76
N TYR A 222 6.53 9.31 3.38
CA TYR A 222 7.28 8.37 4.20
C TYR A 222 8.65 8.12 3.57
N ALA A 223 9.69 8.10 4.38
CA ALA A 223 10.99 7.65 3.93
C ALA A 223 10.97 6.12 3.82
N ALA A 224 11.21 5.60 2.62
CA ALA A 224 11.25 4.19 2.33
C ALA A 224 12.47 3.88 1.46
N GLU A 225 12.92 2.63 1.47
CA GLU A 225 14.05 2.18 0.65
C GLU A 225 13.94 2.61 -0.81
N GLN A 226 12.76 2.45 -1.40
CA GLN A 226 12.50 2.76 -2.81
C GLN A 226 12.58 4.25 -3.18
N ASN A 227 12.54 5.17 -2.20
CA ASN A 227 12.61 6.62 -2.43
C ASN A 227 13.74 7.29 -1.66
N HIS A 228 14.60 6.51 -1.00
CA HIS A 228 15.68 7.01 -0.18
C HIS A 228 16.59 8.00 -0.94
N ASP A 229 17.06 7.59 -2.12
CA ASP A 229 17.96 8.42 -2.95
C ASP A 229 17.29 9.67 -3.54
N LEU A 230 15.96 9.72 -3.57
CA LEU A 230 15.21 10.92 -3.94
C LEU A 230 15.09 11.91 -2.78
N LEU A 231 15.22 11.43 -1.56
CA LEU A 231 15.00 12.19 -0.34
C LEU A 231 16.30 12.56 0.39
N PHE A 232 17.33 11.72 0.31
CA PHE A 232 18.57 11.92 1.02
C PHE A 232 19.78 11.85 0.08
N ASN A 233 20.75 12.72 0.33
CA ASN A 233 22.05 12.68 -0.31
C ASN A 233 22.87 11.53 0.30
N SER A 234 24.02 11.20 -0.33
CA SER A 234 24.93 10.15 0.14
C SER A 234 25.51 10.40 1.55
N ASP A 235 25.51 11.64 2.01
CA ASP A 235 25.92 12.04 3.37
C ASP A 235 24.77 12.01 4.38
N GLY A 236 23.58 11.54 3.98
CA GLY A 236 22.37 11.49 4.81
C GLY A 236 21.63 12.81 4.95
N THR A 237 22.10 13.91 4.36
CA THR A 237 21.39 15.20 4.39
C THR A 237 20.19 15.20 3.46
N PRO A 238 19.10 15.91 3.80
CA PRO A 238 17.92 16.01 2.94
C PRO A 238 18.24 16.69 1.61
N THR A 239 17.74 16.11 0.51
CA THR A 239 17.79 16.75 -0.81
C THR A 239 16.94 18.03 -0.86
N PRO A 240 17.10 18.91 -1.88
CA PRO A 240 16.20 20.05 -2.06
C PRO A 240 14.72 19.64 -2.10
N ARG A 241 14.41 18.50 -2.72
CA ARG A 241 13.06 17.92 -2.75
C ARG A 241 12.58 17.55 -1.35
N ALA A 242 13.39 16.87 -0.57
CA ALA A 242 13.06 16.48 0.80
C ALA A 242 12.80 17.71 1.68
N ARG A 243 13.67 18.74 1.61
CA ARG A 243 13.48 19.98 2.37
C ARG A 243 12.14 20.67 2.00
N LYS A 244 11.77 20.71 0.71
CA LYS A 244 10.50 21.27 0.27
C LYS A 244 9.30 20.50 0.82
N ILE A 245 9.36 19.15 0.81
CA ILE A 245 8.33 18.29 1.37
C ILE A 245 8.19 18.52 2.88
N ILE A 246 9.30 18.51 3.61
CA ILE A 246 9.32 18.72 5.06
C ILE A 246 8.76 20.11 5.42
N ALA A 247 9.16 21.16 4.68
CA ALA A 247 8.66 22.52 4.90
C ALA A 247 7.15 22.65 4.68
N GLY A 248 6.56 21.83 3.78
CA GLY A 248 5.12 21.78 3.55
C GLY A 248 4.36 20.81 4.47
N THR A 249 5.09 20.07 5.34
CA THR A 249 4.50 19.09 6.26
C THR A 249 4.42 19.71 7.67
N PRO A 250 3.21 19.88 8.26
CA PRO A 250 3.07 20.54 9.57
C PRO A 250 3.88 19.89 10.69
N MET A 251 4.09 18.58 10.65
CA MET A 251 4.92 17.87 11.64
C MET A 251 6.43 18.04 11.43
N GLY A 252 6.86 18.69 10.34
CA GLY A 252 8.27 18.99 10.06
C GLY A 252 9.16 17.76 9.80
N ARG A 253 8.58 16.60 9.48
CA ARG A 253 9.30 15.35 9.23
C ARG A 253 8.55 14.42 8.28
N PHE A 254 9.22 13.40 7.79
CA PHE A 254 8.57 12.25 7.15
C PHE A 254 7.85 11.39 8.19
N GLY A 255 6.81 10.69 7.75
CA GLY A 255 6.15 9.66 8.55
C GLY A 255 7.05 8.43 8.75
N ASN A 256 6.88 7.76 9.88
CA ASN A 256 7.46 6.44 10.12
C ASN A 256 6.42 5.37 9.74
N PRO A 257 6.81 4.28 9.07
CA PRO A 257 5.88 3.22 8.65
C PRO A 257 5.04 2.67 9.80
N GLU A 258 5.59 2.66 10.99
CA GLU A 258 4.96 2.21 12.22
C GLU A 258 3.74 3.07 12.63
N GLU A 259 3.68 4.30 12.21
CA GLU A 259 2.53 5.17 12.49
C GLU A 259 1.27 4.75 11.72
N LEU A 260 1.37 3.72 10.87
CA LEU A 260 0.25 3.12 10.12
C LEU A 260 -0.31 1.86 10.80
N ILE A 261 0.22 1.48 11.94
CA ILE A 261 -0.26 0.32 12.73
C ILE A 261 -1.43 0.75 13.69
#